data_caf972e175ce1de716fa8548edb073f9
#
_entry.id   caf972e175ce1de716fa8548edb073f9
#
_cell.length_a   1.000
_cell.length_b   1.000
_cell.length_c   1.000
_cell.angle_alpha   90.00
_cell.angle_beta   90.00
_cell.angle_gamma   90.00
#
_symmetry.space_group_name_H-M   'P 1'
#
loop_
_entity.id
_entity.type
_entity.pdbx_description
1 polymer ?
#
loop_
_entity_poly.entity_id
_entity_poly.type
_entity_poly.pdbx_seq_one_letter_code
_entity_poly.pdbx_strand_id
1 'polypeptide(L)'
;MRLRNVMAPAVPLEVRSGAAFERLIALSADAGPAGELWLHLLGLALESDDIVGRVEEVRPLELRRHLVGVFVPSWRRLVGAETLERAARGDTAAAKRLLGHPRYYAGHARASLREILPLSARETKARILAELSAAPAPDTAALDADAAAKRALAEEADPLDVIDAACGGYRYEPEPDTDRVVLVPHLSAGRAVLLCQHRRTRIICYPASVDEPAERERLLLVGRAVGDPKRISILERLRTGEASLDELAAEIGLARSTTHHHLAQLRAARLIAFRGNAGGYFYALEPEAFAAAAAVLAGFVRP
;
A
#
# COMPACT_ATOMS: atom_id res chain seq x y z
N MET A 1 25.67 4.22 -17.84
CA MET A 1 26.03 2.81 -18.14
C MET A 1 25.32 1.95 -17.11
N ARG A 2 24.11 1.47 -17.45
CA ARG A 2 23.29 0.62 -16.54
C ARG A 2 23.95 -0.76 -16.48
N LEU A 3 24.46 -1.14 -15.33
CA LEU A 3 24.83 -2.52 -15.05
C LEU A 3 23.53 -3.35 -15.11
N ARG A 4 23.33 -4.08 -16.20
CA ARG A 4 22.35 -5.16 -16.28
C ARG A 4 22.82 -6.23 -15.29
N ASN A 5 22.25 -6.18 -14.10
CA ASN A 5 22.41 -7.25 -13.14
C ASN A 5 21.62 -8.48 -13.61
N VAL A 6 22.23 -9.63 -13.38
CA VAL A 6 21.72 -10.99 -13.57
C VAL A 6 20.20 -11.04 -13.45
N MET A 7 19.52 -11.48 -14.49
CA MET A 7 18.07 -11.62 -14.53
C MET A 7 17.58 -12.40 -13.30
N ALA A 8 17.03 -11.67 -12.33
CA ALA A 8 16.12 -12.29 -11.39
C ALA A 8 14.96 -12.88 -12.20
N PRO A 9 14.47 -14.09 -11.88
CA PRO A 9 13.35 -14.67 -12.61
C PRO A 9 12.20 -13.66 -12.58
N ALA A 10 11.58 -13.41 -13.75
CA ALA A 10 10.45 -12.51 -13.87
C ALA A 10 9.35 -13.01 -12.91
N VAL A 11 8.98 -12.19 -11.93
CA VAL A 11 7.91 -12.53 -11.01
C VAL A 11 6.59 -12.50 -11.79
N PRO A 12 5.78 -13.57 -11.80
CA PRO A 12 4.50 -13.57 -12.49
C PRO A 12 3.63 -12.42 -12.03
N LEU A 13 3.13 -11.63 -12.96
CA LEU A 13 2.24 -10.50 -12.75
C LEU A 13 0.81 -10.86 -13.13
N GLU A 14 -0.12 -10.62 -12.25
CA GLU A 14 -1.56 -10.74 -12.48
C GLU A 14 -2.23 -9.39 -12.21
N VAL A 15 -3.19 -8.99 -13.01
CA VAL A 15 -3.99 -7.78 -12.77
C VAL A 15 -5.43 -8.18 -12.51
N ARG A 16 -5.96 -7.82 -11.35
CA ARG A 16 -7.31 -8.17 -10.90
C ARG A 16 -8.08 -6.94 -10.45
N SER A 17 -9.37 -6.94 -10.72
CA SER A 17 -10.37 -6.01 -10.19
C SER A 17 -11.50 -6.80 -9.56
N GLY A 18 -12.39 -6.15 -8.84
CA GLY A 18 -13.60 -6.75 -8.30
C GLY A 18 -14.13 -6.03 -7.07
N ALA A 19 -15.42 -6.26 -6.77
CA ALA A 19 -16.13 -5.62 -5.69
C ALA A 19 -15.53 -5.95 -4.31
N ALA A 20 -15.01 -7.16 -4.14
CA ALA A 20 -14.37 -7.58 -2.89
C ALA A 20 -13.16 -6.71 -2.53
N PHE A 21 -12.29 -6.44 -3.51
CA PHE A 21 -11.10 -5.60 -3.30
C PHE A 21 -11.47 -4.18 -2.94
N GLU A 22 -12.32 -3.54 -3.75
CA GLU A 22 -12.70 -2.14 -3.55
C GLU A 22 -13.43 -1.94 -2.22
N ARG A 23 -14.32 -2.87 -1.83
CA ARG A 23 -14.99 -2.83 -0.52
C ARG A 23 -14.01 -2.87 0.65
N LEU A 24 -13.02 -3.74 0.61
CA LEU A 24 -11.99 -3.84 1.66
C LEU A 24 -11.10 -2.59 1.70
N ILE A 25 -10.75 -2.03 0.54
CA ILE A 25 -9.96 -0.81 0.44
C ILE A 25 -10.74 0.40 0.94
N ALA A 26 -12.03 0.51 0.60
CA ALA A 26 -12.93 1.56 1.11
C ALA A 26 -13.03 1.52 2.64
N LEU A 27 -13.30 0.34 3.22
CA LEU A 27 -13.33 0.16 4.68
C LEU A 27 -11.99 0.52 5.32
N SER A 28 -10.87 0.20 4.67
CA SER A 28 -9.54 0.59 5.15
C SER A 28 -9.36 2.10 5.14
N ALA A 29 -9.80 2.80 4.12
CA ALA A 29 -9.69 4.25 4.01
C ALA A 29 -10.57 4.96 5.05
N ASP A 30 -11.80 4.49 5.25
CA ASP A 30 -12.77 5.07 6.18
C ASP A 30 -12.40 4.86 7.66
N ALA A 31 -11.79 3.72 7.98
CA ALA A 31 -11.40 3.40 9.37
C ALA A 31 -10.14 4.13 9.86
N GLY A 32 -9.50 4.95 9.03
CA GLY A 32 -8.31 5.72 9.39
C GLY A 32 -7.17 4.85 9.94
N PRO A 33 -6.62 5.14 11.12
CA PRO A 33 -5.50 4.37 11.68
C PRO A 33 -5.79 2.88 11.94
N ALA A 34 -7.05 2.50 12.11
CA ALA A 34 -7.46 1.10 12.31
C ALA A 34 -7.68 0.35 10.98
N GLY A 35 -7.63 1.05 9.86
CA GLY A 35 -7.98 0.54 8.55
C GLY A 35 -7.07 -0.57 8.01
N GLU A 36 -5.83 -0.68 8.47
CA GLU A 36 -4.90 -1.72 8.02
C GLU A 36 -5.44 -3.14 8.24
N LEU A 37 -6.35 -3.30 9.20
CA LEU A 37 -7.06 -4.56 9.45
C LEU A 37 -7.70 -5.13 8.18
N TRP A 38 -8.37 -4.27 7.39
CA TRP A 38 -9.10 -4.67 6.20
C TRP A 38 -8.17 -5.12 5.08
N LEU A 39 -6.99 -4.53 4.99
CA LEU A 39 -5.99 -4.89 3.99
C LEU A 39 -5.47 -6.32 4.18
N HIS A 40 -5.48 -6.84 5.42
CA HIS A 40 -5.12 -8.23 5.67
C HIS A 40 -6.13 -9.23 5.09
N LEU A 41 -7.35 -8.79 4.78
CA LEU A 41 -8.38 -9.64 4.16
C LEU A 41 -8.30 -9.65 2.62
N LEU A 42 -7.49 -8.80 1.99
CA LEU A 42 -7.31 -8.80 0.53
C LEU A 42 -6.87 -10.17 0.00
N GLY A 43 -6.16 -10.96 0.81
CA GLY A 43 -5.83 -12.34 0.49
C GLY A 43 -7.04 -13.25 0.30
N LEU A 44 -8.15 -13.00 1.00
CA LEU A 44 -9.41 -13.73 0.84
C LEU A 44 -10.16 -13.26 -0.42
N ALA A 45 -10.05 -11.98 -0.77
CA ALA A 45 -10.60 -11.45 -2.02
C ALA A 45 -9.89 -12.01 -3.27
N LEU A 46 -8.66 -12.53 -3.14
CA LEU A 46 -8.03 -13.31 -4.22
C LEU A 46 -8.76 -14.64 -4.49
N GLU A 47 -9.50 -15.16 -3.53
CA GLU A 47 -10.18 -16.46 -3.63
C GLU A 47 -11.64 -16.30 -4.07
N SER A 48 -12.30 -15.17 -3.78
CA SER A 48 -13.71 -14.91 -4.12
C SER A 48 -14.01 -13.42 -4.21
N ASP A 49 -14.84 -13.03 -5.18
CA ASP A 49 -15.37 -11.66 -5.27
C ASP A 49 -16.56 -11.43 -4.30
N ASP A 50 -17.20 -12.49 -3.84
CA ASP A 50 -18.13 -12.44 -2.68
C ASP A 50 -17.34 -12.52 -1.37
N ILE A 51 -16.84 -11.38 -0.91
CA ILE A 51 -16.05 -11.33 0.33
C ILE A 51 -16.88 -11.62 1.59
N VAL A 52 -18.18 -11.31 1.59
CA VAL A 52 -19.07 -11.60 2.72
C VAL A 52 -19.25 -13.11 2.86
N GLY A 53 -19.68 -13.79 1.81
CA GLY A 53 -19.82 -15.23 1.77
C GLY A 53 -18.48 -15.94 2.06
N ARG A 54 -17.37 -15.43 1.50
CA ARG A 54 -16.04 -16.00 1.78
C ARG A 54 -15.65 -15.89 3.25
N VAL A 55 -15.91 -14.76 3.91
CA VAL A 55 -15.67 -14.62 5.36
C VAL A 55 -16.62 -15.49 6.19
N GLU A 56 -17.85 -15.70 5.75
CA GLU A 56 -18.78 -16.63 6.40
C GLU A 56 -18.27 -18.07 6.40
N GLU A 57 -17.61 -18.52 5.36
CA GLU A 57 -17.02 -19.86 5.26
C GLU A 57 -15.78 -20.03 6.14
N VAL A 58 -14.96 -18.97 6.28
CA VAL A 58 -13.71 -19.03 7.05
C VAL A 58 -13.98 -19.26 8.53
N ARG A 59 -13.31 -20.24 9.13
CA ARG A 59 -13.42 -20.50 10.57
C ARG A 59 -12.97 -19.30 11.40
N PRO A 60 -13.62 -18.98 12.55
CA PRO A 60 -13.29 -17.79 13.34
C PRO A 60 -11.81 -17.64 13.70
N LEU A 61 -11.14 -18.71 14.09
CA LEU A 61 -9.72 -18.67 14.41
C LEU A 61 -8.86 -18.42 13.17
N GLU A 62 -9.24 -18.96 12.04
CA GLU A 62 -8.53 -18.76 10.78
C GLU A 62 -8.66 -17.31 10.30
N LEU A 63 -9.86 -16.74 10.35
CA LEU A 63 -10.07 -15.32 10.08
C LEU A 63 -9.19 -14.44 10.98
N ARG A 64 -9.17 -14.72 12.28
CA ARG A 64 -8.35 -13.98 13.23
C ARG A 64 -6.84 -14.11 12.93
N ARG A 65 -6.37 -15.25 12.41
CA ARG A 65 -5.00 -15.43 11.94
C ARG A 65 -4.67 -14.49 10.78
N HIS A 66 -5.59 -14.33 9.82
CA HIS A 66 -5.44 -13.34 8.74
C HIS A 66 -5.28 -11.94 9.30
N LEU A 67 -6.17 -11.53 10.19
CA LEU A 67 -6.19 -10.19 10.77
C LEU A 67 -4.96 -9.87 11.64
N VAL A 68 -4.44 -10.86 12.36
CA VAL A 68 -3.20 -10.73 13.14
C VAL A 68 -1.95 -10.75 12.23
N GLY A 69 -2.10 -11.06 10.94
CA GLY A 69 -1.00 -11.13 9.98
C GLY A 69 -0.16 -12.39 10.10
N VAL A 70 -0.72 -13.49 10.63
CA VAL A 70 0.00 -14.78 10.77
C VAL A 70 0.48 -15.30 9.42
N PHE A 71 -0.20 -14.98 8.33
CA PHE A 71 0.15 -15.40 6.98
C PHE A 71 1.16 -14.50 6.26
N VAL A 72 1.64 -13.43 6.91
CA VAL A 72 2.60 -12.49 6.33
C VAL A 72 4.03 -12.91 6.65
N PRO A 73 4.86 -13.38 5.69
CA PRO A 73 6.20 -13.90 5.95
C PRO A 73 7.16 -12.90 6.61
N SER A 74 7.13 -11.64 6.16
CA SER A 74 7.97 -10.59 6.74
C SER A 74 7.67 -10.37 8.23
N TRP A 75 6.41 -10.48 8.61
CA TRP A 75 5.98 -10.34 9.99
C TRP A 75 6.41 -11.51 10.85
N ARG A 76 6.35 -12.71 10.32
CA ARG A 76 6.88 -13.90 11.00
C ARG A 76 8.37 -13.77 11.34
N ARG A 77 9.16 -13.15 10.45
CA ARG A 77 10.59 -12.90 10.71
C ARG A 77 10.82 -11.87 11.81
N LEU A 78 9.97 -10.86 11.90
CA LEU A 78 10.13 -9.78 12.89
C LEU A 78 9.75 -10.20 14.32
N VAL A 79 8.66 -10.94 14.51
CA VAL A 79 8.13 -11.28 15.84
C VAL A 79 8.07 -12.77 16.14
N GLY A 80 8.38 -13.60 15.18
CA GLY A 80 8.31 -15.05 15.27
C GLY A 80 6.89 -15.59 15.05
N ALA A 81 6.81 -16.70 14.28
CA ALA A 81 5.55 -17.33 13.91
C ALA A 81 4.74 -17.80 15.14
N GLU A 82 5.42 -18.31 16.16
CA GLU A 82 4.78 -18.76 17.40
C GLU A 82 4.09 -17.63 18.15
N THR A 83 4.73 -16.44 18.25
CA THR A 83 4.14 -15.28 18.92
C THR A 83 2.86 -14.80 18.21
N LEU A 84 2.89 -14.75 16.87
CA LEU A 84 1.71 -14.42 16.06
C LEU A 84 0.58 -15.42 16.27
N GLU A 85 0.88 -16.71 16.23
CA GLU A 85 -0.10 -17.77 16.41
C GLU A 85 -0.73 -17.75 17.81
N ARG A 86 0.07 -17.56 18.86
CA ARG A 86 -0.43 -17.44 20.24
C ARG A 86 -1.33 -16.22 20.41
N ALA A 87 -0.95 -15.06 19.84
CA ALA A 87 -1.78 -13.85 19.88
C ALA A 87 -3.11 -14.06 19.13
N ALA A 88 -3.08 -14.74 17.96
CA ALA A 88 -4.30 -15.09 17.23
C ALA A 88 -5.23 -16.02 18.03
N ARG A 89 -4.69 -16.89 18.88
CA ARG A 89 -5.45 -17.75 19.79
C ARG A 89 -5.96 -17.06 21.06
N GLY A 90 -5.59 -15.78 21.28
CA GLY A 90 -6.04 -15.00 22.44
C GLY A 90 -5.07 -14.97 23.62
N ASP A 91 -3.82 -15.39 23.43
CA ASP A 91 -2.78 -15.27 24.46
C ASP A 91 -2.45 -13.78 24.72
N THR A 92 -2.79 -13.31 25.92
CA THR A 92 -2.62 -11.90 26.30
C THR A 92 -1.15 -11.47 26.42
N ALA A 93 -0.26 -12.39 26.79
CA ALA A 93 1.18 -12.08 26.86
C ALA A 93 1.77 -11.93 25.46
N ALA A 94 1.40 -12.81 24.54
CA ALA A 94 1.76 -12.68 23.13
C ALA A 94 1.18 -11.40 22.51
N ALA A 95 -0.08 -11.07 22.79
CA ALA A 95 -0.71 -9.83 22.33
C ALA A 95 0.02 -8.58 22.83
N LYS A 96 0.38 -8.52 24.11
CA LYS A 96 1.19 -7.42 24.67
C LYS A 96 2.56 -7.31 24.00
N ARG A 97 3.20 -8.44 23.73
CA ARG A 97 4.50 -8.46 23.04
C ARG A 97 4.41 -7.91 21.62
N LEU A 98 3.36 -8.26 20.88
CA LEU A 98 3.09 -7.71 19.56
C LEU A 98 2.88 -6.20 19.61
N LEU A 99 1.99 -5.73 20.47
CA LEU A 99 1.67 -4.30 20.62
C LEU A 99 2.87 -3.48 21.11
N GLY A 100 3.81 -4.08 21.83
CA GLY A 100 5.04 -3.44 22.29
C GLY A 100 6.17 -3.42 21.27
N HIS A 101 6.07 -4.15 20.15
CA HIS A 101 7.18 -4.25 19.19
C HIS A 101 7.32 -2.96 18.37
N PRO A 102 8.47 -2.23 18.45
CA PRO A 102 8.60 -0.87 17.93
C PRO A 102 8.59 -0.80 16.39
N ARG A 103 9.11 -1.81 15.70
CA ARG A 103 9.21 -1.83 14.23
C ARG A 103 7.99 -2.44 13.54
N TYR A 104 7.31 -3.34 14.24
CA TYR A 104 6.29 -4.17 13.64
C TYR A 104 4.93 -3.48 13.61
N TYR A 105 4.58 -2.83 14.72
CA TYR A 105 3.29 -2.16 14.87
C TYR A 105 3.47 -0.67 15.10
N ALA A 106 4.12 -0.01 14.18
CA ALA A 106 4.15 1.44 14.17
C ALA A 106 2.82 1.98 13.61
N GLY A 107 2.17 2.87 14.34
CA GLY A 107 1.00 3.61 13.83
C GLY A 107 -0.23 2.73 13.58
N HIS A 108 -0.62 2.61 12.31
CA HIS A 108 -1.88 2.01 11.85
C HIS A 108 -2.05 0.53 12.25
N ALA A 109 -1.04 -0.30 12.06
CA ALA A 109 -1.10 -1.72 12.42
C ALA A 109 -1.35 -1.93 13.93
N ARG A 110 -0.74 -1.08 14.77
CA ARG A 110 -0.99 -1.12 16.21
C ARG A 110 -2.41 -0.71 16.57
N ALA A 111 -2.96 0.28 15.89
CA ALA A 111 -4.35 0.71 16.08
C ALA A 111 -5.31 -0.42 15.72
N SER A 112 -5.15 -1.03 14.55
CA SER A 112 -5.95 -2.16 14.08
C SER A 112 -5.94 -3.33 15.07
N LEU A 113 -4.76 -3.71 15.58
CA LEU A 113 -4.65 -4.81 16.53
C LEU A 113 -5.27 -4.52 17.90
N ARG A 114 -5.20 -3.28 18.38
CA ARG A 114 -5.86 -2.90 19.63
C ARG A 114 -7.36 -3.13 19.60
N GLU A 115 -7.98 -3.06 18.44
CA GLU A 115 -9.42 -3.28 18.29
C GLU A 115 -9.82 -4.75 18.33
N ILE A 116 -8.98 -5.65 17.82
CA ILE A 116 -9.33 -7.07 17.68
C ILE A 116 -8.74 -7.96 18.77
N LEU A 117 -7.58 -7.60 19.32
CA LEU A 117 -6.93 -8.46 20.33
C LEU A 117 -7.77 -8.70 21.61
N PRO A 118 -8.58 -7.73 22.11
CA PRO A 118 -9.48 -7.96 23.24
C PRO A 118 -10.64 -8.91 22.94
N LEU A 119 -11.03 -9.06 21.68
CA LEU A 119 -12.18 -9.87 21.27
C LEU A 119 -11.81 -11.36 21.20
N SER A 120 -12.79 -12.24 21.41
CA SER A 120 -12.65 -13.65 21.02
C SER A 120 -12.66 -13.81 19.50
N ALA A 121 -12.25 -14.96 19.00
CA ALA A 121 -12.27 -15.25 17.57
C ALA A 121 -13.69 -15.19 16.96
N ARG A 122 -14.72 -15.59 17.73
CA ARG A 122 -16.13 -15.50 17.31
C ARG A 122 -16.62 -14.06 17.24
N GLU A 123 -16.34 -13.25 18.27
CA GLU A 123 -16.69 -11.82 18.29
C GLU A 123 -15.96 -11.05 17.18
N THR A 124 -14.68 -11.35 16.94
CA THR A 124 -13.93 -10.79 15.81
C THR A 124 -14.64 -11.08 14.48
N LYS A 125 -15.03 -12.34 14.25
CA LYS A 125 -15.74 -12.70 13.01
C LYS A 125 -17.10 -12.01 12.90
N ALA A 126 -17.89 -11.99 13.98
CA ALA A 126 -19.18 -11.33 13.99
C ALA A 126 -19.08 -9.83 13.66
N ARG A 127 -18.09 -9.15 14.25
CA ARG A 127 -17.81 -7.74 13.96
C ARG A 127 -17.44 -7.52 12.49
N ILE A 128 -16.49 -8.28 11.97
CA ILE A 128 -16.05 -8.16 10.57
C ILE A 128 -17.21 -8.38 9.59
N LEU A 129 -18.06 -9.40 9.84
CA LEU A 129 -19.23 -9.66 9.01
C LEU A 129 -20.24 -8.50 9.08
N ALA A 130 -20.48 -7.95 10.26
CA ALA A 130 -21.40 -6.81 10.42
C ALA A 130 -20.92 -5.60 9.62
N GLU A 131 -19.65 -5.25 9.71
CA GLU A 131 -19.07 -4.11 8.98
C GLU A 131 -19.03 -4.35 7.46
N LEU A 132 -18.65 -5.55 7.01
CA LEU A 132 -18.68 -5.92 5.59
C LEU A 132 -20.09 -5.88 5.01
N SER A 133 -21.09 -6.39 5.76
CA SER A 133 -22.48 -6.41 5.29
C SER A 133 -23.13 -5.03 5.26
N ALA A 134 -22.68 -4.12 6.13
CA ALA A 134 -23.15 -2.73 6.17
C ALA A 134 -22.51 -1.86 5.08
N ALA A 135 -21.33 -2.23 4.58
CA ALA A 135 -20.63 -1.47 3.55
C ALA A 135 -21.37 -1.55 2.21
N PRO A 136 -21.55 -0.43 1.48
CA PRO A 136 -22.22 -0.43 0.19
C PRO A 136 -21.46 -1.28 -0.84
N ALA A 137 -22.19 -1.82 -1.81
CA ALA A 137 -21.58 -2.46 -2.96
C ALA A 137 -20.91 -1.38 -3.83
N PRO A 138 -19.60 -1.52 -4.13
CA PRO A 138 -18.93 -0.53 -4.98
C PRO A 138 -19.33 -0.71 -6.44
N ASP A 139 -19.31 0.40 -7.19
CA ASP A 139 -19.31 0.35 -8.66
C ASP A 139 -17.90 0.00 -9.14
N THR A 140 -17.76 -1.07 -9.90
CA THR A 140 -16.48 -1.57 -10.39
C THR A 140 -16.20 -1.26 -11.84
N ALA A 141 -17.11 -0.62 -12.57
CA ALA A 141 -16.98 -0.44 -14.02
C ALA A 141 -15.67 0.25 -14.43
N ALA A 142 -15.29 1.33 -13.73
CA ALA A 142 -14.04 2.03 -13.98
C ALA A 142 -12.82 1.19 -13.58
N LEU A 143 -12.90 0.42 -12.50
CA LEU A 143 -11.86 -0.48 -12.03
C LEU A 143 -11.63 -1.63 -13.02
N ASP A 144 -12.70 -2.19 -13.57
CA ASP A 144 -12.64 -3.27 -14.55
C ASP A 144 -12.04 -2.80 -15.87
N ALA A 145 -12.37 -1.58 -16.30
CA ALA A 145 -11.79 -0.95 -17.48
C ALA A 145 -10.28 -0.69 -17.29
N ASP A 146 -9.86 -0.12 -16.16
CA ASP A 146 -8.45 0.12 -15.85
C ASP A 146 -7.66 -1.20 -15.76
N ALA A 147 -8.21 -2.21 -15.08
CA ALA A 147 -7.59 -3.52 -15.00
C ALA A 147 -7.44 -4.19 -16.37
N ALA A 148 -8.42 -4.04 -17.26
CA ALA A 148 -8.33 -4.56 -18.62
C ALA A 148 -7.21 -3.88 -19.41
N ALA A 149 -7.07 -2.56 -19.31
CA ALA A 149 -5.98 -1.81 -19.95
C ALA A 149 -4.60 -2.25 -19.43
N LYS A 150 -4.46 -2.47 -18.11
CA LYS A 150 -3.21 -2.93 -17.51
C LYS A 150 -2.88 -4.40 -17.87
N ARG A 151 -3.89 -5.26 -18.03
CA ARG A 151 -3.70 -6.63 -18.54
C ARG A 151 -3.17 -6.61 -19.97
N ALA A 152 -3.76 -5.80 -20.85
CA ALA A 152 -3.27 -5.65 -22.21
C ALA A 152 -1.81 -5.15 -22.24
N LEU A 153 -1.47 -4.17 -21.40
CA LEU A 153 -0.10 -3.69 -21.28
C LEU A 153 0.87 -4.80 -20.81
N ALA A 154 0.42 -5.64 -19.87
CA ALA A 154 1.23 -6.73 -19.32
C ALA A 154 1.52 -7.87 -20.32
N GLU A 155 0.79 -7.96 -21.43
CA GLU A 155 1.08 -8.90 -22.52
C GLU A 155 2.27 -8.44 -23.37
N GLU A 156 2.58 -7.15 -23.40
CA GLU A 156 3.56 -6.54 -24.30
C GLU A 156 4.80 -5.99 -23.58
N ALA A 157 4.68 -5.66 -22.28
CA ALA A 157 5.71 -4.98 -21.51
C ALA A 157 6.30 -5.85 -20.39
N ASP A 158 7.48 -5.46 -19.89
CA ASP A 158 8.07 -6.09 -18.71
C ASP A 158 7.15 -5.87 -17.47
N PRO A 159 6.92 -6.91 -16.65
CA PRO A 159 6.10 -6.79 -15.45
C PRO A 159 6.48 -5.63 -14.53
N LEU A 160 7.76 -5.32 -14.39
CA LEU A 160 8.21 -4.20 -13.55
C LEU A 160 7.83 -2.84 -14.14
N ASP A 161 7.87 -2.71 -15.46
CA ASP A 161 7.44 -1.48 -16.16
C ASP A 161 5.92 -1.28 -16.02
N VAL A 162 5.13 -2.36 -16.06
CA VAL A 162 3.67 -2.30 -15.82
C VAL A 162 3.36 -1.86 -14.40
N ILE A 163 4.09 -2.38 -13.41
CA ILE A 163 3.92 -1.99 -12.00
C ILE A 163 4.28 -0.51 -11.81
N ASP A 164 5.40 -0.05 -12.37
CA ASP A 164 5.81 1.35 -12.27
C ASP A 164 4.80 2.29 -12.94
N ALA A 165 4.33 1.95 -14.13
CA ALA A 165 3.30 2.70 -14.84
C ALA A 165 1.97 2.76 -14.08
N ALA A 166 1.55 1.65 -13.44
CA ALA A 166 0.31 1.60 -12.65
C ALA A 166 0.43 2.40 -11.35
N CYS A 167 1.55 2.30 -10.67
CA CYS A 167 1.73 2.81 -9.31
C CYS A 167 2.26 4.24 -9.22
N GLY A 168 2.67 4.83 -10.33
CA GLY A 168 3.09 6.23 -10.39
C GLY A 168 4.16 6.60 -9.36
N GLY A 169 5.37 6.01 -9.48
CA GLY A 169 6.49 6.28 -8.58
C GLY A 169 6.69 5.27 -7.45
N TYR A 170 6.05 4.10 -7.52
CA TYR A 170 6.46 2.94 -6.72
C TYR A 170 7.27 1.99 -7.58
N ARG A 171 8.53 1.76 -7.22
CA ARG A 171 9.42 0.80 -7.87
C ARG A 171 9.42 -0.50 -7.09
N TYR A 172 8.82 -1.52 -7.66
CA TYR A 172 8.80 -2.84 -7.06
C TYR A 172 10.17 -3.53 -7.22
N GLU A 173 10.68 -4.05 -6.11
CA GLU A 173 11.86 -4.92 -6.11
C GLU A 173 11.41 -6.36 -5.76
N PRO A 174 11.72 -7.36 -6.61
CA PRO A 174 11.40 -8.75 -6.31
C PRO A 174 11.93 -9.20 -4.95
N GLU A 175 11.07 -9.83 -4.15
CA GLU A 175 11.40 -10.30 -2.81
C GLU A 175 11.50 -11.83 -2.77
N PRO A 176 12.43 -12.41 -1.97
CA PRO A 176 12.62 -13.87 -1.90
C PRO A 176 11.37 -14.65 -1.46
N ASP A 177 10.48 -14.00 -0.73
CA ASP A 177 9.24 -14.59 -0.20
C ASP A 177 8.03 -14.35 -1.10
N THR A 178 8.23 -13.85 -2.31
CA THR A 178 7.15 -13.53 -3.25
C THR A 178 7.26 -14.38 -4.50
N ASP A 179 6.24 -15.16 -4.78
CA ASP A 179 6.14 -16.00 -5.98
C ASP A 179 5.36 -15.34 -7.10
N ARG A 180 4.47 -14.38 -6.76
CA ARG A 180 3.68 -13.62 -7.73
C ARG A 180 3.29 -12.25 -7.18
N VAL A 181 3.05 -11.33 -8.10
CA VAL A 181 2.48 -10.00 -7.81
C VAL A 181 1.07 -9.92 -8.39
N VAL A 182 0.15 -9.36 -7.61
CA VAL A 182 -1.20 -9.04 -8.06
C VAL A 182 -1.39 -7.53 -7.97
N LEU A 183 -1.65 -6.89 -9.10
CA LEU A 183 -2.04 -5.48 -9.19
C LEU A 183 -3.56 -5.37 -9.05
N VAL A 184 -4.02 -4.44 -8.23
CA VAL A 184 -5.43 -4.21 -7.95
C VAL A 184 -5.72 -2.71 -8.05
N PRO A 185 -6.52 -2.24 -9.04
CA PRO A 185 -6.95 -0.86 -9.10
C PRO A 185 -7.94 -0.54 -7.98
N HIS A 186 -7.93 0.69 -7.47
CA HIS A 186 -8.90 1.18 -6.49
C HIS A 186 -9.25 2.66 -6.71
N LEU A 187 -10.39 3.08 -6.17
CA LEU A 187 -10.86 4.47 -6.16
C LEU A 187 -10.88 5.06 -4.74
N SER A 188 -11.14 4.24 -3.72
CA SER A 188 -11.48 4.70 -2.37
C SER A 188 -10.29 5.23 -1.56
N ALA A 189 -9.06 4.81 -1.84
CA ALA A 189 -7.87 5.27 -1.08
C ALA A 189 -7.16 6.48 -1.73
N GLY A 190 -7.85 7.24 -2.56
CA GLY A 190 -7.30 8.39 -3.25
C GLY A 190 -6.09 8.01 -4.11
N ARG A 191 -4.97 8.72 -3.96
CA ARG A 191 -3.73 8.47 -4.73
C ARG A 191 -2.74 7.53 -4.00
N ALA A 192 -3.18 6.82 -2.97
CA ALA A 192 -2.29 5.94 -2.22
C ALA A 192 -1.98 4.66 -2.99
N VAL A 193 -0.73 4.21 -2.95
CA VAL A 193 -0.36 2.84 -3.29
C VAL A 193 -0.34 2.04 -1.99
N LEU A 194 -1.17 0.99 -1.92
CA LEU A 194 -1.26 0.14 -0.75
C LEU A 194 -0.52 -1.16 -1.01
N LEU A 195 0.37 -1.53 -0.11
CA LEU A 195 1.22 -2.70 -0.25
C LEU A 195 0.83 -3.74 0.79
N CYS A 196 0.33 -4.86 0.32
CA CYS A 196 -0.10 -5.96 1.17
C CYS A 196 0.62 -7.24 0.78
N GLN A 197 0.72 -8.17 1.71
CA GLN A 197 1.25 -9.49 1.43
C GLN A 197 0.33 -10.55 2.04
N HIS A 198 -0.03 -11.52 1.23
CA HIS A 198 -0.76 -12.70 1.66
C HIS A 198 0.02 -13.96 1.27
N ARG A 199 0.51 -14.70 2.26
CA ARG A 199 1.41 -15.85 2.00
C ARG A 199 2.59 -15.40 1.12
N ARG A 200 2.77 -15.99 -0.07
CA ARG A 200 3.82 -15.66 -1.04
C ARG A 200 3.33 -14.79 -2.21
N THR A 201 2.16 -14.15 -2.07
CA THR A 201 1.59 -13.22 -3.04
C THR A 201 1.75 -11.79 -2.54
N ARG A 202 2.42 -10.93 -3.32
CA ARG A 202 2.42 -9.49 -3.11
C ARG A 202 1.19 -8.90 -3.78
N ILE A 203 0.36 -8.20 -3.03
CA ILE A 203 -0.79 -7.46 -3.55
C ILE A 203 -0.42 -5.97 -3.53
N ILE A 204 -0.48 -5.34 -4.69
CA ILE A 204 -0.20 -3.93 -4.87
C ILE A 204 -1.49 -3.27 -5.33
N CYS A 205 -2.15 -2.54 -4.43
CA CYS A 205 -3.32 -1.77 -4.79
C CYS A 205 -2.86 -0.38 -5.25
N TYR A 206 -3.31 0.05 -6.44
CA TYR A 206 -2.92 1.30 -7.06
C TYR A 206 -4.16 2.14 -7.42
N PRO A 207 -4.06 3.48 -7.43
CA PRO A 207 -5.17 4.33 -7.81
C PRO A 207 -5.49 4.11 -9.29
N ALA A 208 -6.74 3.72 -9.59
CA ALA A 208 -7.19 3.60 -10.98
C ALA A 208 -7.04 4.95 -11.70
N SER A 209 -6.63 4.88 -12.95
CA SER A 209 -6.50 6.07 -13.80
C SER A 209 -7.89 6.50 -14.28
N VAL A 210 -8.65 7.18 -13.42
CA VAL A 210 -9.99 7.70 -13.77
C VAL A 210 -9.87 8.99 -14.54
N ASP A 211 -8.89 9.51 -14.95
CA ASP A 211 -8.49 10.65 -15.77
C ASP A 211 -7.11 11.16 -15.31
N GLU A 212 -6.28 11.55 -16.25
CA GLU A 212 -5.14 12.39 -15.90
C GLU A 212 -5.67 13.67 -15.21
N PRO A 213 -5.03 14.07 -14.08
CA PRO A 213 -5.49 15.28 -13.38
C PRO A 213 -5.57 16.44 -14.37
N ALA A 214 -6.68 17.16 -14.34
CA ALA A 214 -6.84 18.36 -15.15
C ALA A 214 -5.63 19.29 -14.93
N GLU A 215 -5.28 20.07 -15.95
CA GLU A 215 -4.10 20.95 -15.89
C GLU A 215 -4.08 21.80 -14.61
N ARG A 216 -5.23 22.33 -14.22
CA ARG A 216 -5.37 23.07 -12.95
C ARG A 216 -5.06 22.23 -11.72
N GLU A 217 -5.45 20.96 -11.69
CA GLU A 217 -5.15 20.05 -10.57
C GLU A 217 -3.67 19.71 -10.52
N ARG A 218 -3.05 19.46 -11.67
CA ARG A 218 -1.59 19.27 -11.78
C ARG A 218 -0.82 20.47 -11.24
N LEU A 219 -1.23 21.69 -11.63
CA LEU A 219 -0.62 22.93 -11.14
C LEU A 219 -0.72 23.04 -9.61
N LEU A 220 -1.91 22.72 -9.04
CA LEU A 220 -2.11 22.74 -7.59
C LEU A 220 -1.27 21.68 -6.86
N LEU A 221 -1.13 20.48 -7.43
CA LEU A 221 -0.28 19.42 -6.86
C LEU A 221 1.19 19.85 -6.83
N VAL A 222 1.71 20.39 -7.93
CA VAL A 222 3.09 20.90 -8.01
C VAL A 222 3.28 22.07 -7.04
N GLY A 223 2.37 23.05 -7.05
CA GLY A 223 2.44 24.20 -6.15
C GLY A 223 2.45 23.81 -4.68
N ARG A 224 1.58 22.87 -4.28
CA ARG A 224 1.59 22.31 -2.92
C ARG A 224 2.90 21.58 -2.63
N ALA A 225 3.44 20.80 -3.55
CA ALA A 225 4.66 20.04 -3.34
C ALA A 225 5.86 20.93 -3.05
N VAL A 226 6.06 22.02 -3.81
CA VAL A 226 7.23 22.91 -3.68
C VAL A 226 6.98 24.13 -2.80
N GLY A 227 5.76 24.39 -2.35
CA GLY A 227 5.38 25.56 -1.57
C GLY A 227 5.67 25.48 -0.06
N ASP A 228 6.50 24.56 0.39
CA ASP A 228 6.80 24.36 1.81
C ASP A 228 8.29 24.14 2.04
N PRO A 229 8.95 24.92 2.95
CA PRO A 229 10.39 24.85 3.17
C PRO A 229 10.87 23.46 3.59
N LYS A 230 10.10 22.70 4.37
CA LYS A 230 10.48 21.35 4.81
C LYS A 230 10.46 20.35 3.65
N ARG A 231 9.52 20.51 2.71
CA ARG A 231 9.51 19.69 1.49
C ARG A 231 10.68 20.00 0.58
N ILE A 232 11.08 21.29 0.48
CA ILE A 232 12.30 21.65 -0.24
C ILE A 232 13.52 21.00 0.42
N SER A 233 13.65 21.04 1.74
CA SER A 233 14.76 20.37 2.45
C SER A 233 14.78 18.85 2.19
N ILE A 234 13.60 18.19 2.11
CA ILE A 234 13.51 16.76 1.72
C ILE A 234 14.07 16.57 0.29
N LEU A 235 13.65 17.39 -0.66
CA LEU A 235 14.11 17.29 -2.04
C LEU A 235 15.62 17.54 -2.15
N GLU A 236 16.16 18.54 -1.43
CA GLU A 236 17.60 18.82 -1.36
C GLU A 236 18.38 17.62 -0.81
N ARG A 237 17.89 17.00 0.27
CA ARG A 237 18.51 15.79 0.82
C ARG A 237 18.50 14.64 -0.18
N LEU A 238 17.39 14.41 -0.87
CA LEU A 238 17.26 13.36 -1.87
C LEU A 238 18.11 13.59 -3.14
N ARG A 239 18.62 14.79 -3.38
CA ARG A 239 19.63 15.04 -4.44
C ARG A 239 20.95 14.34 -4.18
N THR A 240 21.27 14.04 -2.92
CA THR A 240 22.51 13.36 -2.55
C THR A 240 22.40 11.84 -2.56
N GLY A 241 21.21 11.30 -2.78
CA GLY A 241 20.91 9.88 -2.85
C GLY A 241 19.62 9.51 -2.14
N GLU A 242 19.23 8.26 -2.28
CA GLU A 242 18.05 7.71 -1.64
C GLU A 242 18.14 7.80 -0.11
N ALA A 243 17.00 7.90 0.54
CA ALA A 243 16.90 7.89 1.99
C ALA A 243 15.61 7.22 2.47
N SER A 244 15.67 6.58 3.63
CA SER A 244 14.49 6.04 4.33
C SER A 244 13.70 7.15 5.01
N LEU A 245 12.44 6.83 5.39
CA LEU A 245 11.61 7.75 6.18
C LEU A 245 12.31 8.18 7.49
N ASP A 246 13.00 7.25 8.15
CA ASP A 246 13.63 7.50 9.45
C ASP A 246 14.87 8.42 9.31
N GLU A 247 15.68 8.23 8.26
CA GLU A 247 16.80 9.11 7.94
C GLU A 247 16.31 10.52 7.62
N LEU A 248 15.30 10.66 6.75
CA LEU A 248 14.72 11.96 6.42
C LEU A 248 14.14 12.67 7.64
N ALA A 249 13.42 11.94 8.49
CA ALA A 249 12.85 12.50 9.72
C ALA A 249 13.96 13.02 10.67
N ALA A 250 15.02 12.24 10.86
CA ALA A 250 16.14 12.60 11.72
C ALA A 250 16.93 13.79 11.18
N GLU A 251 17.28 13.79 9.89
CA GLU A 251 18.11 14.82 9.28
C GLU A 251 17.38 16.18 9.17
N ILE A 252 16.06 16.15 8.93
CA ILE A 252 15.26 17.39 8.78
C ILE A 252 14.69 17.87 10.12
N GLY A 253 14.84 17.08 11.18
CA GLY A 253 14.36 17.42 12.51
C GLY A 253 12.83 17.44 12.62
N LEU A 254 12.15 16.47 12.03
CA LEU A 254 10.70 16.32 12.05
C LEU A 254 10.28 14.99 12.70
N ALA A 255 9.06 14.97 13.24
CA ALA A 255 8.44 13.72 13.65
C ALA A 255 8.20 12.82 12.43
N ARG A 256 8.32 11.50 12.59
CA ARG A 256 8.11 10.50 11.52
C ARG A 256 6.76 10.67 10.80
N SER A 257 5.67 10.92 11.55
CA SER A 257 4.34 11.16 10.97
C SER A 257 4.28 12.43 10.11
N THR A 258 4.94 13.50 10.55
CA THR A 258 5.02 14.75 9.80
C THR A 258 5.83 14.57 8.52
N THR A 259 6.97 13.87 8.60
CA THR A 259 7.81 13.55 7.43
C THR A 259 7.02 12.69 6.44
N HIS A 260 6.29 11.69 6.90
CA HIS A 260 5.42 10.87 6.05
C HIS A 260 4.38 11.72 5.31
N HIS A 261 3.76 12.71 6.00
CA HIS A 261 2.82 13.62 5.36
C HIS A 261 3.48 14.47 4.25
N HIS A 262 4.69 15.01 4.49
CA HIS A 262 5.44 15.75 3.47
C HIS A 262 5.79 14.86 2.27
N LEU A 263 6.24 13.62 2.50
CA LEU A 263 6.52 12.66 1.44
C LEU A 263 5.26 12.30 0.63
N ALA A 264 4.10 12.17 1.27
CA ALA A 264 2.84 11.95 0.57
C ALA A 264 2.50 13.09 -0.41
N GLN A 265 2.74 14.35 -0.02
CA GLN A 265 2.54 15.52 -0.90
C GLN A 265 3.52 15.53 -2.08
N LEU A 266 4.80 15.22 -1.85
CA LEU A 266 5.80 15.12 -2.90
C LEU A 266 5.50 13.98 -3.89
N ARG A 267 5.01 12.84 -3.40
CA ARG A 267 4.57 11.71 -4.22
C ARG A 267 3.32 12.03 -5.05
N ALA A 268 2.36 12.74 -4.46
CA ALA A 268 1.16 13.17 -5.19
C ALA A 268 1.49 14.03 -6.41
N ALA A 269 2.57 14.81 -6.32
CA ALA A 269 3.13 15.59 -7.44
C ALA A 269 4.11 14.79 -8.32
N ARG A 270 4.33 13.51 -8.03
CA ARG A 270 5.29 12.59 -8.69
C ARG A 270 6.75 13.05 -8.63
N LEU A 271 7.12 14.02 -7.78
CA LEU A 271 8.50 14.53 -7.68
C LEU A 271 9.48 13.55 -7.04
N ILE A 272 8.96 12.58 -6.30
CA ILE A 272 9.72 11.50 -5.70
C ILE A 272 9.07 10.16 -5.96
N ALA A 273 9.91 9.13 -6.15
CA ALA A 273 9.53 7.74 -6.13
C ALA A 273 9.85 7.11 -4.77
N PHE A 274 9.27 5.95 -4.51
CA PHE A 274 9.70 5.11 -3.39
C PHE A 274 9.81 3.66 -3.85
N ARG A 275 10.73 2.94 -3.24
CA ARG A 275 10.85 1.49 -3.37
C ARG A 275 10.70 0.86 -2.01
N GLY A 276 10.12 -0.33 -1.97
CA GLY A 276 9.96 -1.10 -0.74
C GLY A 276 10.57 -2.48 -0.90
N ASN A 277 11.36 -2.88 0.09
CA ASN A 277 11.90 -4.23 0.21
C ASN A 277 11.88 -4.69 1.69
N ALA A 278 12.45 -5.86 1.96
CA ALA A 278 12.55 -6.39 3.33
C ALA A 278 13.32 -5.47 4.31
N GLY A 279 14.12 -4.52 3.80
CA GLY A 279 14.86 -3.53 4.59
C GLY A 279 14.08 -2.26 4.92
N GLY A 280 12.91 -2.03 4.29
CA GLY A 280 12.07 -0.86 4.50
C GLY A 280 11.71 -0.11 3.22
N TYR A 281 11.21 1.11 3.40
CA TYR A 281 10.87 2.00 2.29
C TYR A 281 11.94 3.07 2.13
N PHE A 282 12.41 3.26 0.90
CA PHE A 282 13.40 4.25 0.51
C PHE A 282 12.80 5.18 -0.54
N TYR A 283 13.12 6.46 -0.45
CA TYR A 283 12.62 7.50 -1.31
C TYR A 283 13.75 8.06 -2.17
N ALA A 284 13.46 8.37 -3.44
CA ALA A 284 14.39 8.92 -4.41
C ALA A 284 13.73 10.04 -5.19
N LEU A 285 14.52 10.95 -5.75
CA LEU A 285 14.03 11.94 -6.72
C LEU A 285 13.61 11.26 -8.02
N GLU A 286 12.58 11.82 -8.67
CA GLU A 286 12.20 11.52 -10.04
C GLU A 286 12.58 12.68 -10.98
N PRO A 287 13.78 12.69 -11.55
CA PRO A 287 14.28 13.84 -12.32
C PRO A 287 13.37 14.21 -13.50
N GLU A 288 12.79 13.22 -14.18
CA GLU A 288 11.89 13.46 -15.32
C GLU A 288 10.59 14.17 -14.90
N ALA A 289 10.12 13.92 -13.68
CA ALA A 289 8.92 14.57 -13.15
C ALA A 289 9.15 16.07 -12.88
N PHE A 290 10.37 16.48 -12.59
CA PHE A 290 10.70 17.92 -12.47
C PHE A 290 10.58 18.64 -13.82
N ALA A 291 11.00 18.01 -14.91
CA ALA A 291 10.80 18.55 -16.24
C ALA A 291 9.30 18.64 -16.60
N ALA A 292 8.52 17.61 -16.26
CA ALA A 292 7.07 17.62 -16.45
C ALA A 292 6.38 18.70 -15.58
N ALA A 293 6.80 18.88 -14.32
CA ALA A 293 6.29 19.92 -13.44
C ALA A 293 6.62 21.34 -13.96
N ALA A 294 7.82 21.54 -14.48
CA ALA A 294 8.20 22.80 -15.11
C ALA A 294 7.34 23.09 -16.36
N ALA A 295 7.04 22.07 -17.16
CA ALA A 295 6.16 22.21 -18.33
C ALA A 295 4.73 22.61 -17.93
N VAL A 296 4.18 22.06 -16.84
CA VAL A 296 2.87 22.44 -16.30
C VAL A 296 2.86 23.90 -15.86
N LEU A 297 3.90 24.35 -15.15
CA LEU A 297 4.02 25.75 -14.72
C LEU A 297 4.18 26.71 -15.93
N ALA A 298 4.96 26.32 -16.93
CA ALA A 298 5.14 27.10 -18.15
C ALA A 298 3.89 27.15 -19.03
N GLY A 299 3.09 26.05 -19.05
CA GLY A 299 1.82 25.98 -19.77
C GLY A 299 0.77 26.97 -19.25
N PHE A 300 0.76 27.21 -17.94
CA PHE A 300 -0.19 28.12 -17.30
C PHE A 300 -0.10 29.58 -17.79
N VAL A 301 1.04 30.02 -18.28
CA VAL A 301 1.25 31.39 -18.82
C VAL A 301 1.08 31.47 -20.33
N ARG A 302 0.81 30.34 -21.01
CA ARG A 302 0.54 30.34 -22.45
C ARG A 302 -0.96 30.47 -22.67
N PRO A 303 -1.45 31.47 -23.41
CA PRO A 303 -2.89 31.64 -23.71
C PRO A 303 -3.44 30.50 -24.55
#